data_a84fe30b92a6f7bc29c8e04955f467c6
#
_entry.id   a84fe30b92a6f7bc29c8e04955f467c6
#
_cell.length_a   1.000
_cell.length_b   1.000
_cell.length_c   1.000
_cell.angle_alpha   90.00
_cell.angle_beta   90.00
_cell.angle_gamma   90.00
#
_symmetry.space_group_name_H-M   'P 1'
#
loop_
_entity.id
_entity.type
_entity.pdbx_description
1 polymer ?
#
loop_
_entity_poly.entity_id
_entity_poly.type
_entity_poly.pdbx_seq_one_letter_code
_entity_poly.pdbx_strand_id
1 'polypeptide(L)'
;TRASFLDNQITQLNLEIEEALGLLNEKREHVYQLANKISKNEHTIELKKSQIDQAETDIRSAKNDVTHLQKEIADQADQAKNQRAQLGILSEKISSVENKLEGLEELKNSRQLLYKSTEQKRQQVASETDHLNLLKEDYLTQSSLLTSLKELRNKFEGFEDGVRSLMNYNENGGRLNGLRKVLADVLKTPVEYEAAITVALGEKLQSVIVNSYDDSVEAITYLKENSSGRGSFIPLNMKANQDPPVHLNGNPGILGKALNFIECEKEYKQVIEMLLHNVVLVTDLSTAIQVFQNPEFNGTVVTRNGEMIDSKGMVFGGSVDEKNTSSLLSQNREM
;
A
#
# COMPACT_ATOMS: atom_id res chain seq x y z
N THR A 1 -3.29 -29.63 4.95
CA THR A 1 -2.14 -29.79 5.82
C THR A 1 -1.15 -28.62 5.63
N ARG A 2 0.16 -28.73 5.88
CA ARG A 2 1.13 -27.61 5.84
C ARG A 2 1.27 -26.97 4.45
N ALA A 3 1.13 -27.75 3.38
CA ALA A 3 1.17 -27.27 2.00
C ALA A 3 -0.02 -26.34 1.67
N SER A 4 -1.25 -26.74 2.02
CA SER A 4 -2.45 -25.89 1.77
C SER A 4 -2.46 -24.62 2.62
N PHE A 5 -1.83 -24.64 3.79
CA PHE A 5 -1.67 -23.44 4.61
C PHE A 5 -0.67 -22.47 3.98
N LEU A 6 0.45 -22.97 3.48
CA LEU A 6 1.44 -22.16 2.76
C LEU A 6 0.88 -21.63 1.45
N ASP A 7 0.05 -22.38 0.74
CA ASP A 7 -0.61 -21.94 -0.48
C ASP A 7 -1.62 -20.81 -0.20
N ASN A 8 -2.38 -20.91 0.88
CA ASN A 8 -3.27 -19.82 1.30
C ASN A 8 -2.47 -18.57 1.73
N GLN A 9 -1.34 -18.76 2.41
CA GLN A 9 -0.46 -17.63 2.76
C GLN A 9 0.15 -16.97 1.51
N ILE A 10 0.60 -17.76 0.53
CA ILE A 10 1.11 -17.21 -0.74
C ILE A 10 0.01 -16.44 -1.48
N THR A 11 -1.21 -16.95 -1.49
CA THR A 11 -2.33 -16.26 -2.14
C THR A 11 -2.66 -14.96 -1.43
N GLN A 12 -2.66 -14.97 -0.10
CA GLN A 12 -2.90 -13.75 0.68
C GLN A 12 -1.80 -12.71 0.44
N LEU A 13 -0.55 -13.13 0.46
CA LEU A 13 0.58 -12.25 0.16
C LEU A 13 0.55 -11.72 -1.27
N ASN A 14 0.13 -12.53 -2.23
CA ASN A 14 -0.04 -12.06 -3.61
C ASN A 14 -1.14 -11.00 -3.72
N LEU A 15 -2.24 -11.16 -2.98
CA LEU A 15 -3.30 -10.13 -2.89
C LEU A 15 -2.77 -8.84 -2.24
N GLU A 16 -2.04 -8.97 -1.13
CA GLU A 16 -1.41 -7.80 -0.48
C GLU A 16 -0.37 -7.13 -1.39
N ILE A 17 0.36 -7.92 -2.17
CA ILE A 17 1.27 -7.41 -3.21
C ILE A 17 0.48 -6.71 -4.32
N GLU A 18 -0.63 -7.28 -4.79
CA GLU A 18 -1.48 -6.63 -5.80
C GLU A 18 -2.11 -5.35 -5.27
N GLU A 19 -2.58 -5.32 -4.03
CA GLU A 19 -3.07 -4.11 -3.38
C GLU A 19 -1.96 -3.08 -3.20
N ALA A 20 -0.77 -3.51 -2.74
CA ALA A 20 0.40 -2.65 -2.61
C ALA A 20 0.87 -2.13 -3.98
N LEU A 21 0.83 -2.95 -5.02
CA LEU A 21 1.11 -2.54 -6.40
C LEU A 21 0.04 -1.59 -6.94
N GLY A 22 -1.23 -1.82 -6.60
CA GLY A 22 -2.34 -0.92 -6.89
C GLY A 22 -2.11 0.45 -6.25
N LEU A 23 -1.82 0.46 -4.95
CA LEU A 23 -1.50 1.69 -4.21
C LEU A 23 -0.23 2.37 -4.72
N LEU A 24 0.77 1.57 -5.11
CA LEU A 24 1.99 2.07 -5.73
C LEU A 24 1.71 2.75 -7.07
N ASN A 25 0.88 2.13 -7.91
CA ASN A 25 0.49 2.69 -9.19
C ASN A 25 -0.36 3.96 -9.00
N GLU A 26 -1.27 3.96 -8.04
CA GLU A 26 -2.06 5.15 -7.67
C GLU A 26 -1.15 6.29 -7.19
N LYS A 27 -0.17 5.98 -6.33
CA LYS A 27 0.83 6.97 -5.90
C LYS A 27 1.75 7.42 -7.03
N ARG A 28 2.14 6.53 -7.94
CA ARG A 28 2.90 6.89 -9.16
C ARG A 28 2.09 7.81 -10.07
N GLU A 29 0.83 7.49 -10.27
CA GLU A 29 -0.08 8.33 -11.07
C GLU A 29 -0.23 9.71 -10.42
N HIS A 30 -0.38 9.75 -9.09
CA HIS A 30 -0.44 11.01 -8.35
C HIS A 30 0.87 11.82 -8.47
N VAL A 31 2.02 11.16 -8.37
CA VAL A 31 3.33 11.81 -8.60
C VAL A 31 3.43 12.32 -10.04
N TYR A 32 2.98 11.55 -11.01
CA TYR A 32 2.93 11.98 -12.41
C TYR A 32 2.02 13.19 -12.61
N GLN A 33 0.84 13.17 -12.00
CA GLN A 33 -0.08 14.32 -12.03
C GLN A 33 0.51 15.55 -11.37
N LEU A 34 1.21 15.39 -10.23
CA LEU A 34 1.91 16.47 -9.56
C LEU A 34 3.06 17.01 -10.42
N ALA A 35 3.85 16.14 -11.02
CA ALA A 35 4.91 16.54 -11.95
C ALA A 35 4.36 17.33 -13.14
N ASN A 36 3.24 16.88 -13.70
CA ASN A 36 2.55 17.61 -14.77
C ASN A 36 2.00 18.97 -14.29
N LYS A 37 1.50 19.04 -13.04
CA LYS A 37 1.07 20.33 -12.46
C LYS A 37 2.27 21.27 -12.26
N ILE A 38 3.38 20.75 -11.77
CA ILE A 38 4.62 21.53 -11.62
C ILE A 38 5.06 22.06 -12.99
N SER A 39 5.16 21.19 -14.00
CA SER A 39 5.55 21.59 -15.36
C SER A 39 4.60 22.65 -15.95
N LYS A 40 3.29 22.45 -15.77
CA LYS A 40 2.30 23.46 -16.19
C LYS A 40 2.45 24.78 -15.43
N ASN A 41 2.72 24.73 -14.13
CA ASN A 41 2.96 25.93 -13.32
C ASN A 41 4.26 26.63 -13.72
N GLU A 42 5.32 25.88 -13.95
CA GLU A 42 6.59 26.41 -14.46
C GLU A 42 6.40 27.09 -15.82
N HIS A 43 5.71 26.42 -16.74
CA HIS A 43 5.36 27.03 -18.02
C HIS A 43 4.52 28.29 -17.86
N THR A 44 3.55 28.28 -16.95
CA THR A 44 2.73 29.45 -16.64
C THR A 44 3.56 30.59 -16.04
N ILE A 45 4.52 30.27 -15.17
CA ILE A 45 5.45 31.24 -14.59
C ILE A 45 6.31 31.86 -15.69
N GLU A 46 6.80 31.05 -16.63
CA GLU A 46 7.65 31.50 -17.73
C GLU A 46 6.85 32.39 -18.68
N LEU A 47 5.62 32.00 -19.01
CA LEU A 47 4.69 32.86 -19.77
C LEU A 47 4.41 34.19 -19.04
N LYS A 48 4.20 34.14 -17.72
CA LYS A 48 3.95 35.35 -16.94
C LYS A 48 5.19 36.26 -16.84
N LYS A 49 6.40 35.66 -16.70
CA LYS A 49 7.65 36.42 -16.80
C LYS A 49 7.79 37.13 -18.14
N SER A 50 7.58 36.40 -19.23
CA SER A 50 7.64 36.95 -20.57
C SER A 50 6.60 38.12 -20.76
N GLN A 51 5.42 37.95 -20.21
CA GLN A 51 4.40 39.03 -20.22
C GLN A 51 4.83 40.25 -19.40
N ILE A 52 5.50 40.04 -18.27
CA ILE A 52 6.06 41.12 -17.44
C ILE A 52 7.19 41.82 -18.19
N ASP A 53 8.15 41.06 -18.74
CA ASP A 53 9.26 41.61 -19.50
C ASP A 53 8.76 42.45 -20.71
N GLN A 54 7.74 41.94 -21.40
CA GLN A 54 7.08 42.68 -22.48
C GLN A 54 6.46 43.98 -21.99
N ALA A 55 5.68 43.91 -20.90
CA ALA A 55 5.05 45.08 -20.30
C ALA A 55 6.09 46.09 -19.80
N GLU A 56 7.24 45.64 -19.25
CA GLU A 56 8.32 46.54 -18.86
C GLU A 56 9.00 47.20 -20.05
N THR A 57 9.11 46.46 -21.15
CA THR A 57 9.64 47.02 -22.42
C THR A 57 8.72 48.05 -22.99
N ASP A 58 7.41 47.76 -22.99
CA ASP A 58 6.37 48.70 -23.43
C ASP A 58 6.33 49.94 -22.53
N ILE A 59 6.47 49.80 -21.21
CA ILE A 59 6.59 50.87 -20.25
C ILE A 59 7.84 51.72 -20.53
N ARG A 60 8.99 51.09 -20.83
CA ARG A 60 10.20 51.83 -21.16
C ARG A 60 10.07 52.62 -22.48
N SER A 61 9.48 51.95 -23.50
CA SER A 61 9.19 52.63 -24.78
C SER A 61 8.20 53.81 -24.58
N ALA A 62 7.11 53.62 -23.90
CA ALA A 62 6.14 54.64 -23.60
C ALA A 62 6.74 55.78 -22.76
N LYS A 63 7.66 55.44 -21.82
CA LYS A 63 8.37 56.48 -21.06
C LYS A 63 9.30 57.30 -21.94
N ASN A 64 9.93 56.69 -22.93
CA ASN A 64 10.71 57.41 -23.94
C ASN A 64 9.82 58.24 -24.83
N ASP A 65 8.66 57.73 -25.24
CA ASP A 65 7.65 58.46 -26.00
C ASP A 65 7.12 59.66 -25.20
N VAL A 66 6.82 59.42 -23.91
CA VAL A 66 6.40 60.52 -22.99
C VAL A 66 7.54 61.54 -22.85
N THR A 67 8.78 61.09 -22.73
CA THR A 67 9.95 62.01 -22.62
C THR A 67 10.12 62.80 -23.92
N HIS A 68 9.92 62.14 -25.08
CA HIS A 68 9.96 62.78 -26.38
C HIS A 68 8.85 63.84 -26.53
N LEU A 69 7.59 63.47 -26.19
CA LEU A 69 6.46 64.41 -26.22
C LEU A 69 6.59 65.57 -25.25
N GLN A 70 7.15 65.35 -24.04
CA GLN A 70 7.44 66.41 -23.09
C GLN A 70 8.48 67.41 -23.63
N LYS A 71 9.52 66.92 -24.32
CA LYS A 71 10.49 67.75 -24.97
C LYS A 71 9.92 68.51 -26.13
N GLU A 72 9.04 67.84 -26.96
CA GLU A 72 8.32 68.52 -28.02
C GLU A 72 7.41 69.62 -27.49
N ILE A 73 6.68 69.37 -26.38
CA ILE A 73 5.87 70.38 -25.71
C ILE A 73 6.73 71.54 -25.23
N ALA A 74 7.93 71.28 -24.67
CA ALA A 74 8.83 72.34 -24.27
C ALA A 74 9.36 73.16 -25.47
N ASP A 75 9.77 72.49 -26.53
CA ASP A 75 10.24 73.09 -27.75
C ASP A 75 9.15 73.86 -28.46
N GLN A 76 7.88 73.38 -28.47
CA GLN A 76 6.74 73.99 -29.04
C GLN A 76 6.18 75.13 -28.15
N ALA A 77 6.33 75.07 -26.82
CA ALA A 77 5.96 76.17 -25.91
C ALA A 77 6.79 77.37 -26.15
N ASP A 78 8.03 77.25 -26.50
CA ASP A 78 8.89 78.36 -26.91
C ASP A 78 8.56 78.87 -28.31
N GLN A 79 8.08 77.98 -29.19
CA GLN A 79 7.54 78.39 -30.51
C GLN A 79 6.12 78.94 -30.43
N ALA A 80 5.30 78.50 -29.44
CA ALA A 80 3.89 78.84 -29.30
C ALA A 80 3.66 80.24 -28.70
N LYS A 81 4.66 80.95 -28.29
CA LYS A 81 4.52 82.34 -27.90
C LYS A 81 3.87 83.21 -28.96
N ASN A 82 3.74 82.77 -30.20
CA ASN A 82 3.23 83.56 -31.31
C ASN A 82 2.02 82.93 -32.06
N GLN A 83 1.47 81.86 -31.64
CA GLN A 83 0.33 81.28 -32.38
C GLN A 83 -0.67 80.56 -31.49
N ARG A 84 -1.76 81.29 -31.10
CA ARG A 84 -2.94 80.80 -30.36
C ARG A 84 -3.61 79.57 -31.00
N ALA A 85 -3.43 79.37 -32.30
CA ALA A 85 -4.08 78.27 -33.01
C ALA A 85 -3.39 76.83 -32.68
N GLN A 86 -2.19 76.88 -32.20
CA GLN A 86 -1.51 75.58 -31.86
C GLN A 86 -1.79 75.09 -30.45
N LEU A 87 -2.40 75.90 -29.57
CA LEU A 87 -2.78 75.49 -28.21
C LEU A 87 -3.81 74.34 -28.20
N GLY A 88 -4.73 74.27 -29.17
CA GLY A 88 -5.65 73.15 -29.31
C GLY A 88 -4.97 71.85 -29.65
N ILE A 89 -3.97 71.90 -30.55
CA ILE A 89 -3.21 70.71 -30.94
C ILE A 89 -2.32 70.22 -29.77
N LEU A 90 -1.79 71.14 -28.97
CA LEU A 90 -1.02 70.81 -27.77
C LEU A 90 -1.89 70.14 -26.70
N SER A 91 -3.13 70.66 -26.51
CA SER A 91 -4.12 70.11 -25.57
C SER A 91 -4.50 68.65 -25.95
N GLU A 92 -4.72 68.39 -27.24
CA GLU A 92 -5.00 67.03 -27.73
C GLU A 92 -3.80 66.06 -27.51
N LYS A 93 -2.59 66.58 -27.73
CA LYS A 93 -1.37 65.81 -27.48
C LYS A 93 -1.19 65.52 -25.99
N ILE A 94 -1.42 66.49 -25.12
CA ILE A 94 -1.37 66.31 -23.66
C ILE A 94 -2.42 65.28 -23.21
N SER A 95 -3.67 65.40 -23.68
CA SER A 95 -4.71 64.43 -23.36
C SER A 95 -4.34 63.01 -23.83
N SER A 96 -3.69 62.91 -25.01
CA SER A 96 -3.19 61.62 -25.49
C SER A 96 -2.07 61.05 -24.61
N VAL A 97 -1.24 61.89 -24.04
CA VAL A 97 -0.18 61.46 -23.10
C VAL A 97 -0.76 61.12 -21.74
N GLU A 98 -1.75 61.85 -21.25
CA GLU A 98 -2.48 61.54 -20.02
C GLU A 98 -3.21 60.20 -20.13
N ASN A 99 -3.90 59.93 -21.24
CA ASN A 99 -4.50 58.66 -21.53
C ASN A 99 -3.46 57.51 -21.59
N LYS A 100 -2.26 57.80 -22.13
CA LYS A 100 -1.16 56.84 -22.13
C LYS A 100 -0.57 56.64 -20.73
N LEU A 101 -0.49 57.68 -19.92
CA LEU A 101 -0.07 57.61 -18.51
C LEU A 101 -1.07 56.77 -17.67
N GLU A 102 -2.38 56.99 -17.90
CA GLU A 102 -3.44 56.21 -17.28
C GLU A 102 -3.33 54.72 -17.68
N GLY A 103 -3.09 54.45 -18.97
CA GLY A 103 -2.82 53.11 -19.47
C GLY A 103 -1.52 52.50 -18.89
N LEU A 104 -0.51 53.34 -18.61
CA LEU A 104 0.71 52.90 -17.93
C LEU A 104 0.47 52.55 -16.45
N GLU A 105 -0.40 53.33 -15.75
CA GLU A 105 -0.79 52.98 -14.38
C GLU A 105 -1.59 51.68 -14.33
N GLU A 106 -2.51 51.47 -15.28
CA GLU A 106 -3.23 50.20 -15.41
C GLU A 106 -2.27 49.03 -15.68
N LEU A 107 -1.30 49.22 -16.57
CA LEU A 107 -0.26 48.21 -16.84
C LEU A 107 0.62 47.95 -15.61
N LYS A 108 0.98 48.97 -14.86
CA LYS A 108 1.71 48.86 -13.60
C LYS A 108 0.91 48.08 -12.56
N ASN A 109 -0.38 48.37 -12.45
CA ASN A 109 -1.28 47.64 -11.56
C ASN A 109 -1.48 46.19 -12.02
N SER A 110 -1.66 45.98 -13.31
CA SER A 110 -1.71 44.62 -13.89
C SER A 110 -0.44 43.85 -13.62
N ARG A 111 0.73 44.50 -13.80
CA ARG A 111 2.05 43.89 -13.44
C ARG A 111 2.10 43.51 -11.96
N GLN A 112 1.63 44.36 -11.08
CA GLN A 112 1.64 44.11 -9.65
C GLN A 112 0.71 42.96 -9.26
N LEU A 113 -0.43 42.84 -9.90
CA LEU A 113 -1.35 41.72 -9.74
C LEU A 113 -0.74 40.45 -10.27
N LEU A 114 -0.11 40.49 -11.45
CA LEU A 114 0.63 39.38 -12.03
C LEU A 114 1.78 38.95 -11.15
N TYR A 115 2.53 39.89 -10.57
CA TYR A 115 3.60 39.60 -9.63
C TYR A 115 3.09 38.88 -8.38
N LYS A 116 1.98 39.37 -7.80
CA LYS A 116 1.33 38.68 -6.67
C LYS A 116 0.84 37.27 -7.05
N SER A 117 0.23 37.15 -8.22
CA SER A 117 -0.22 35.85 -8.71
C SER A 117 0.95 34.89 -8.94
N THR A 118 2.06 35.41 -9.48
CA THR A 118 3.28 34.61 -9.68
C THR A 118 3.89 34.17 -8.35
N GLU A 119 3.92 35.07 -7.35
CA GLU A 119 4.42 34.74 -6.03
C GLU A 119 3.53 33.71 -5.32
N GLN A 120 2.22 33.86 -5.43
CA GLN A 120 1.29 32.84 -4.93
C GLN A 120 1.50 31.49 -5.61
N LYS A 121 1.71 31.49 -6.94
CA LYS A 121 2.01 30.25 -7.68
C LYS A 121 3.36 29.65 -7.28
N ARG A 122 4.37 30.46 -7.01
CA ARG A 122 5.66 30.00 -6.47
C ARG A 122 5.52 29.35 -5.11
N GLN A 123 4.74 29.97 -4.22
CA GLN A 123 4.47 29.40 -2.91
C GLN A 123 3.69 28.08 -3.03
N GLN A 124 2.72 28.03 -3.96
CA GLN A 124 2.00 26.81 -4.24
C GLN A 124 2.92 25.71 -4.78
N VAL A 125 3.80 26.02 -5.74
CA VAL A 125 4.80 25.08 -6.27
C VAL A 125 5.75 24.62 -5.17
N ALA A 126 6.21 25.53 -4.30
CA ALA A 126 7.05 25.15 -3.17
C ALA A 126 6.33 24.17 -2.23
N SER A 127 5.09 24.49 -1.84
CA SER A 127 4.26 23.60 -1.00
C SER A 127 4.02 22.23 -1.65
N GLU A 128 3.71 22.20 -2.95
CA GLU A 128 3.51 20.92 -3.67
C GLU A 128 4.82 20.15 -3.82
N THR A 129 5.95 20.87 -3.94
CA THR A 129 7.28 20.24 -3.97
C THR A 129 7.63 19.61 -2.63
N ASP A 130 7.33 20.29 -1.53
CA ASP A 130 7.54 19.75 -0.18
C ASP A 130 6.64 18.53 0.05
N HIS A 131 5.38 18.61 -0.36
CA HIS A 131 4.46 17.47 -0.29
C HIS A 131 4.93 16.29 -1.13
N LEU A 132 5.44 16.55 -2.33
CA LEU A 132 6.02 15.52 -3.20
C LEU A 132 7.27 14.89 -2.57
N ASN A 133 8.10 15.67 -1.89
CA ASN A 133 9.27 15.14 -1.19
C ASN A 133 8.86 14.22 -0.01
N LEU A 134 7.85 14.62 0.77
CA LEU A 134 7.29 13.79 1.84
C LEU A 134 6.73 12.47 1.28
N LEU A 135 5.99 12.53 0.18
CA LEU A 135 5.46 11.33 -0.48
C LEU A 135 6.57 10.42 -1.03
N LYS A 136 7.67 11.00 -1.51
CA LYS A 136 8.85 10.23 -1.94
C LYS A 136 9.55 9.54 -0.78
N GLU A 137 9.70 10.21 0.35
CA GLU A 137 10.29 9.63 1.56
C GLU A 137 9.42 8.48 2.08
N ASP A 138 8.11 8.68 2.15
CA ASP A 138 7.15 7.64 2.53
C ASP A 138 7.20 6.45 1.57
N TYR A 139 7.22 6.72 0.26
CA TYR A 139 7.37 5.68 -0.75
C TYR A 139 8.68 4.89 -0.60
N LEU A 140 9.81 5.57 -0.38
CA LEU A 140 11.09 4.91 -0.17
C LEU A 140 11.09 4.05 1.10
N THR A 141 10.47 4.54 2.16
CA THR A 141 10.33 3.81 3.42
C THR A 141 9.48 2.56 3.23
N GLN A 142 8.31 2.69 2.60
CA GLN A 142 7.43 1.55 2.32
C GLN A 142 8.05 0.56 1.34
N SER A 143 8.76 1.05 0.32
CA SER A 143 9.47 0.20 -0.65
C SER A 143 10.61 -0.57 -0.01
N SER A 144 11.36 0.08 0.88
CA SER A 144 12.43 -0.58 1.65
C SER A 144 11.87 -1.63 2.59
N LEU A 145 10.78 -1.31 3.31
CA LEU A 145 10.08 -2.26 4.17
C LEU A 145 9.57 -3.46 3.37
N LEU A 146 8.92 -3.21 2.24
CA LEU A 146 8.45 -4.27 1.35
C LEU A 146 9.59 -5.16 0.84
N THR A 147 10.73 -4.54 0.52
CA THR A 147 11.92 -5.29 0.08
C THR A 147 12.46 -6.17 1.20
N SER A 148 12.58 -5.62 2.41
CA SER A 148 13.02 -6.36 3.59
C SER A 148 12.08 -7.51 3.94
N LEU A 149 10.77 -7.27 3.89
CA LEU A 149 9.75 -8.31 4.12
C LEU A 149 9.80 -9.41 3.03
N LYS A 150 10.01 -9.03 1.77
CA LYS A 150 10.22 -10.00 0.67
C LYS A 150 11.50 -10.81 0.87
N GLU A 151 12.59 -10.19 1.33
CA GLU A 151 13.84 -10.90 1.62
C GLU A 151 13.67 -11.87 2.80
N LEU A 152 12.99 -11.47 3.87
CA LEU A 152 12.63 -12.35 4.99
C LEU A 152 11.79 -13.54 4.52
N ARG A 153 10.80 -13.28 3.67
CA ARG A 153 9.99 -14.34 3.07
C ARG A 153 10.79 -15.27 2.17
N ASN A 154 11.60 -14.73 1.26
CA ASN A 154 12.40 -15.54 0.34
C ASN A 154 13.45 -16.38 1.08
N LYS A 155 13.89 -15.93 2.26
CA LYS A 155 14.73 -16.74 3.16
C LYS A 155 13.93 -17.76 3.97
N PHE A 156 12.60 -17.70 3.91
CA PHE A 156 11.72 -18.55 4.72
C PHE A 156 12.16 -18.61 6.19
N GLU A 157 12.59 -17.45 6.73
CA GLU A 157 12.96 -17.34 8.14
C GLU A 157 11.72 -17.58 9.00
N GLY A 158 11.83 -18.53 9.94
CA GLY A 158 10.70 -19.04 10.73
C GLY A 158 10.10 -20.35 10.25
N PHE A 159 10.47 -20.84 9.07
CA PHE A 159 10.08 -22.16 8.58
C PHE A 159 11.15 -23.21 8.90
N GLU A 160 10.74 -24.47 8.99
CA GLU A 160 11.67 -25.59 9.11
C GLU A 160 12.63 -25.64 7.91
N ASP A 161 13.86 -26.07 8.15
CA ASP A 161 14.92 -26.10 7.12
C ASP A 161 14.53 -26.88 5.87
N GLY A 162 13.76 -27.96 6.04
CA GLY A 162 13.25 -28.75 4.92
C GLY A 162 12.28 -27.98 4.04
N VAL A 163 11.35 -27.27 4.63
CA VAL A 163 10.37 -26.45 3.89
C VAL A 163 11.08 -25.32 3.16
N ARG A 164 12.00 -24.65 3.85
CA ARG A 164 12.84 -23.59 3.27
C ARG A 164 13.63 -24.08 2.05
N SER A 165 14.28 -25.25 2.18
CA SER A 165 15.04 -25.85 1.08
C SER A 165 14.17 -26.16 -0.14
N LEU A 166 12.99 -26.74 0.08
CA LEU A 166 12.05 -27.09 -0.99
C LEU A 166 11.50 -25.85 -1.71
N MET A 167 11.07 -24.85 -0.96
CA MET A 167 10.49 -23.65 -1.54
C MET A 167 11.53 -22.87 -2.33
N ASN A 168 12.75 -22.71 -1.80
CA ASN A 168 13.87 -22.10 -2.52
C ASN A 168 14.25 -22.87 -3.79
N TYR A 169 14.27 -24.20 -3.74
CA TYR A 169 14.55 -25.02 -4.91
C TYR A 169 13.50 -24.81 -6.01
N ASN A 170 12.25 -24.83 -5.63
CA ASN A 170 11.14 -24.64 -6.58
C ASN A 170 11.11 -23.23 -7.19
N GLU A 171 11.36 -22.17 -6.41
CA GLU A 171 11.45 -20.77 -6.88
C GLU A 171 12.64 -20.56 -7.85
N ASN A 172 13.74 -21.27 -7.65
CA ASN A 172 14.92 -21.22 -8.51
C ASN A 172 14.85 -22.10 -9.76
N GLY A 173 13.66 -22.55 -10.14
CA GLY A 173 13.41 -23.32 -11.35
C GLY A 173 13.59 -24.85 -11.17
N GLY A 174 13.54 -25.34 -9.95
CA GLY A 174 13.49 -26.77 -9.65
C GLY A 174 12.25 -27.46 -10.24
N ARG A 175 12.34 -28.75 -10.49
CA ARG A 175 11.29 -29.52 -11.19
C ARG A 175 10.31 -30.25 -10.28
N LEU A 176 10.08 -29.77 -9.06
CA LEU A 176 9.06 -30.35 -8.18
C LEU A 176 7.68 -29.75 -8.51
N ASN A 177 7.11 -30.18 -9.65
CA ASN A 177 5.90 -29.59 -10.22
C ASN A 177 4.65 -29.78 -9.37
N GLY A 178 4.66 -30.70 -8.41
CA GLY A 178 3.55 -30.98 -7.51
C GLY A 178 3.49 -30.09 -6.27
N LEU A 179 4.52 -29.30 -5.99
CA LEU A 179 4.53 -28.37 -4.86
C LEU A 179 3.61 -27.16 -5.16
N ARG A 180 2.82 -26.79 -4.17
CA ARG A 180 1.95 -25.62 -4.22
C ARG A 180 2.48 -24.54 -3.26
N LYS A 181 1.68 -24.15 -2.32
CA LYS A 181 1.96 -23.11 -1.32
C LYS A 181 2.15 -23.74 0.05
N VAL A 182 2.71 -22.99 1.00
CA VAL A 182 2.68 -23.37 2.40
C VAL A 182 1.28 -23.14 2.96
N LEU A 183 0.81 -23.94 3.90
CA LEU A 183 -0.54 -23.81 4.46
C LEU A 183 -0.79 -22.41 5.04
N ALA A 184 0.22 -21.84 5.70
CA ALA A 184 0.13 -20.47 6.22
C ALA A 184 -0.18 -19.41 5.15
N ASP A 185 0.26 -19.59 3.90
CA ASP A 185 0.06 -18.65 2.79
C ASP A 185 -1.34 -18.73 2.17
N VAL A 186 -2.10 -19.76 2.51
CA VAL A 186 -3.41 -20.06 1.91
C VAL A 186 -4.56 -19.58 2.79
N LEU A 187 -4.28 -19.35 4.08
CA LEU A 187 -5.28 -18.98 5.09
C LEU A 187 -5.37 -17.48 5.27
N LYS A 188 -6.60 -16.97 5.24
CA LYS A 188 -6.95 -15.62 5.67
C LYS A 188 -7.86 -15.71 6.88
N THR A 189 -7.53 -15.00 7.94
CA THR A 189 -8.34 -14.91 9.14
C THR A 189 -8.34 -13.50 9.70
N PRO A 190 -9.45 -13.02 10.28
CA PRO A 190 -9.45 -11.76 11.01
C PRO A 190 -8.41 -11.75 12.13
N VAL A 191 -7.79 -10.60 12.38
CA VAL A 191 -6.73 -10.40 13.38
C VAL A 191 -7.10 -10.96 14.75
N GLU A 192 -8.36 -10.80 15.13
CA GLU A 192 -8.89 -11.24 16.43
C GLU A 192 -8.91 -12.75 16.62
N TYR A 193 -8.83 -13.56 15.54
CA TYR A 193 -8.83 -15.03 15.61
C TYR A 193 -7.50 -15.65 15.17
N GLU A 194 -6.52 -14.81 14.80
CA GLU A 194 -5.23 -15.23 14.30
C GLU A 194 -4.47 -16.10 15.29
N ALA A 195 -4.44 -15.70 16.57
CA ALA A 195 -3.83 -16.47 17.65
C ALA A 195 -4.50 -17.83 17.81
N ALA A 196 -5.83 -17.87 17.78
CA ALA A 196 -6.60 -19.09 17.91
C ALA A 196 -6.32 -20.08 16.75
N ILE A 197 -6.33 -19.58 15.52
CA ILE A 197 -6.09 -20.39 14.33
C ILE A 197 -4.63 -20.86 14.28
N THR A 198 -3.68 -20.00 14.68
CA THR A 198 -2.27 -20.36 14.76
C THR A 198 -2.06 -21.52 15.73
N VAL A 199 -2.65 -21.47 16.91
CA VAL A 199 -2.53 -22.54 17.91
C VAL A 199 -3.28 -23.80 17.47
N ALA A 200 -4.46 -23.68 16.88
CA ALA A 200 -5.23 -24.82 16.38
C ALA A 200 -4.51 -25.63 15.31
N LEU A 201 -3.78 -24.97 14.44
CA LEU A 201 -3.03 -25.59 13.36
C LEU A 201 -1.59 -25.98 13.80
N GLY A 202 -0.99 -25.19 14.68
CA GLY A 202 0.35 -25.43 15.20
C GLY A 202 1.39 -25.60 14.08
N GLU A 203 2.20 -26.63 14.20
CA GLU A 203 3.26 -26.97 13.22
C GLU A 203 2.71 -27.23 11.80
N LYS A 204 1.43 -27.59 11.67
CA LYS A 204 0.80 -27.82 10.36
C LYS A 204 0.80 -26.55 9.50
N LEU A 205 0.84 -25.35 10.11
CA LEU A 205 0.97 -24.08 9.37
C LEU A 205 2.16 -24.05 8.43
N GLN A 206 3.23 -24.75 8.78
CA GLN A 206 4.43 -24.83 7.97
C GLN A 206 4.39 -25.96 6.93
N SER A 207 3.31 -26.73 6.84
CA SER A 207 3.21 -27.83 5.88
C SER A 207 3.08 -27.31 4.45
N VAL A 208 3.74 -27.96 3.52
CA VAL A 208 3.66 -27.66 2.09
C VAL A 208 2.47 -28.41 1.49
N ILE A 209 1.57 -27.69 0.84
CA ILE A 209 0.48 -28.30 0.07
C ILE A 209 1.05 -28.87 -1.22
N VAL A 210 0.68 -30.09 -1.56
CA VAL A 210 1.08 -30.78 -2.77
C VAL A 210 -0.14 -31.33 -3.50
N ASN A 211 -0.02 -31.59 -4.81
CA ASN A 211 -1.15 -32.10 -5.58
C ASN A 211 -1.57 -33.50 -5.15
N SER A 212 -0.60 -34.38 -4.85
CA SER A 212 -0.84 -35.80 -4.59
C SER A 212 0.10 -36.39 -3.55
N TYR A 213 -0.17 -37.61 -3.15
CA TYR A 213 0.73 -38.38 -2.31
C TYR A 213 2.07 -38.67 -3.01
N ASP A 214 2.05 -38.88 -4.33
CA ASP A 214 3.27 -39.13 -5.10
C ASP A 214 4.19 -37.90 -5.08
N ASP A 215 3.64 -36.71 -5.20
CA ASP A 215 4.39 -35.46 -5.05
C ASP A 215 4.99 -35.30 -3.64
N SER A 216 4.31 -35.79 -2.62
CA SER A 216 4.84 -35.81 -1.26
C SER A 216 6.07 -36.71 -1.18
N VAL A 217 6.01 -37.88 -1.84
CA VAL A 217 7.12 -38.83 -1.88
C VAL A 217 8.32 -38.23 -2.62
N GLU A 218 8.08 -37.56 -3.74
CA GLU A 218 9.13 -36.87 -4.49
C GLU A 218 9.81 -35.79 -3.66
N ALA A 219 9.02 -34.94 -2.98
CA ALA A 219 9.54 -33.91 -2.07
C ALA A 219 10.35 -34.51 -0.91
N ILE A 220 9.87 -35.58 -0.29
CA ILE A 220 10.60 -36.31 0.79
C ILE A 220 11.90 -36.91 0.27
N THR A 221 11.88 -37.46 -0.94
CA THR A 221 13.08 -38.03 -1.57
C THR A 221 14.11 -36.93 -1.80
N TYR A 222 13.71 -35.79 -2.34
CA TYR A 222 14.58 -34.64 -2.50
C TYR A 222 15.22 -34.21 -1.16
N LEU A 223 14.41 -34.09 -0.10
CA LEU A 223 14.91 -33.70 1.22
C LEU A 223 15.95 -34.71 1.76
N LYS A 224 15.72 -36.01 1.54
CA LYS A 224 16.65 -37.04 1.96
C LYS A 224 17.96 -37.01 1.19
N GLU A 225 17.88 -36.88 -0.14
CA GLU A 225 19.06 -36.87 -1.02
C GLU A 225 19.95 -35.65 -0.76
N ASN A 226 19.33 -34.50 -0.44
CA ASN A 226 20.07 -33.28 -0.16
C ASN A 226 20.36 -33.04 1.34
N SER A 227 20.01 -33.97 2.22
CA SER A 227 20.16 -33.81 3.68
C SER A 227 19.62 -32.51 4.21
N SER A 228 18.48 -32.03 3.64
CA SER A 228 17.92 -30.69 3.82
C SER A 228 16.91 -30.59 4.96
N GLY A 229 16.92 -31.49 5.90
CA GLY A 229 16.01 -31.52 7.04
C GLY A 229 14.70 -32.27 6.77
N ARG A 230 13.66 -31.94 7.51
CA ARG A 230 12.33 -32.56 7.41
C ARG A 230 11.31 -31.55 6.93
N GLY A 231 10.21 -32.03 6.39
CA GLY A 231 9.08 -31.21 6.01
C GLY A 231 7.79 -32.03 6.11
N SER A 232 6.68 -31.36 6.36
CA SER A 232 5.35 -31.96 6.35
C SER A 232 4.62 -31.55 5.08
N PHE A 233 3.85 -32.50 4.52
CA PHE A 233 3.19 -32.35 3.22
C PHE A 233 1.70 -32.65 3.35
N ILE A 234 0.88 -31.86 2.68
CA ILE A 234 -0.56 -32.02 2.63
C ILE A 234 -1.00 -32.23 1.19
N PRO A 235 -1.31 -33.47 0.78
CA PRO A 235 -1.84 -33.74 -0.54
C PRO A 235 -3.25 -33.19 -0.70
N LEU A 236 -3.55 -32.54 -1.83
CA LEU A 236 -4.89 -32.06 -2.17
C LEU A 236 -5.89 -33.21 -2.38
N ASN A 237 -5.41 -34.38 -2.79
CA ASN A 237 -6.22 -35.55 -3.03
C ASN A 237 -6.46 -36.43 -1.78
N MET A 238 -6.35 -35.83 -0.58
CA MET A 238 -6.62 -36.55 0.67
C MET A 238 -8.08 -37.04 0.72
N LYS A 239 -8.28 -38.17 1.37
CA LYS A 239 -9.62 -38.70 1.61
C LYS A 239 -10.38 -37.76 2.55
N ALA A 240 -11.63 -37.47 2.23
CA ALA A 240 -12.49 -36.67 3.10
C ALA A 240 -12.60 -37.33 4.48
N ASN A 241 -12.58 -36.52 5.53
CA ASN A 241 -12.81 -37.01 6.88
C ASN A 241 -14.28 -37.46 7.02
N GLN A 242 -14.48 -38.63 7.60
CA GLN A 242 -15.81 -39.21 7.85
C GLN A 242 -16.28 -39.00 9.30
N ASP A 243 -15.51 -38.26 10.10
CA ASP A 243 -15.90 -38.00 11.49
C ASP A 243 -17.21 -37.18 11.54
N PRO A 244 -18.14 -37.52 12.45
CA PRO A 244 -19.35 -36.75 12.59
C PRO A 244 -19.04 -35.29 12.95
N PRO A 245 -19.79 -34.31 12.42
CA PRO A 245 -19.58 -32.93 12.74
C PRO A 245 -19.84 -32.66 14.22
N VAL A 246 -19.00 -31.84 14.84
CA VAL A 246 -19.17 -31.40 16.23
C VAL A 246 -20.51 -30.71 16.39
N HIS A 247 -21.32 -31.19 17.31
CA HIS A 247 -22.57 -30.57 17.75
C HIS A 247 -22.25 -29.46 18.77
N LEU A 248 -22.58 -28.22 18.44
CA LEU A 248 -22.40 -27.08 19.33
C LEU A 248 -23.69 -26.89 20.13
N ASN A 249 -23.60 -27.10 21.43
CA ASN A 249 -24.69 -26.72 22.34
C ASN A 249 -24.67 -25.17 22.45
N GLY A 250 -25.85 -24.54 22.53
CA GLY A 250 -26.04 -23.09 22.51
C GLY A 250 -25.45 -22.33 23.72
N ASN A 251 -24.22 -22.66 24.16
CA ASN A 251 -23.50 -21.92 25.21
C ASN A 251 -23.08 -20.55 24.65
N PRO A 252 -23.43 -19.45 25.27
CA PRO A 252 -23.11 -18.10 24.79
C PRO A 252 -21.61 -17.79 24.68
N GLY A 253 -20.74 -18.58 25.34
CA GLY A 253 -19.30 -18.46 25.19
C GLY A 253 -18.70 -19.15 23.95
N ILE A 254 -19.50 -19.89 23.17
CA ILE A 254 -19.05 -20.51 21.93
C ILE A 254 -19.16 -19.52 20.79
N LEU A 255 -18.01 -19.16 20.19
CA LEU A 255 -17.94 -18.25 19.05
C LEU A 255 -18.36 -18.96 17.75
N GLY A 256 -18.02 -20.24 17.60
CA GLY A 256 -18.38 -21.04 16.43
C GLY A 256 -17.29 -22.03 16.02
N LYS A 257 -17.49 -22.65 14.86
CA LYS A 257 -16.44 -23.50 14.26
C LYS A 257 -15.32 -22.64 13.71
N ALA A 258 -14.06 -23.08 13.85
CA ALA A 258 -12.90 -22.36 13.32
C ALA A 258 -13.02 -22.06 11.82
N LEU A 259 -13.65 -22.96 11.08
CA LEU A 259 -13.91 -22.79 9.63
C LEU A 259 -14.71 -21.53 9.28
N ASN A 260 -15.54 -21.04 10.19
CA ASN A 260 -16.37 -19.84 9.95
C ASN A 260 -15.56 -18.54 9.97
N PHE A 261 -14.34 -18.59 10.47
CA PHE A 261 -13.43 -17.46 10.65
C PHE A 261 -12.24 -17.49 9.71
N ILE A 262 -12.30 -18.36 8.68
CA ILE A 262 -11.21 -18.55 7.73
C ILE A 262 -11.74 -18.39 6.32
N GLU A 263 -11.03 -17.59 5.54
CA GLU A 263 -11.22 -17.50 4.10
C GLU A 263 -10.04 -18.15 3.38
N CYS A 264 -10.34 -18.85 2.30
CA CYS A 264 -9.35 -19.50 1.45
C CYS A 264 -9.84 -19.63 0.01
N GLU A 265 -8.93 -19.87 -0.90
CA GLU A 265 -9.29 -20.22 -2.28
C GLU A 265 -10.02 -21.55 -2.34
N LYS A 266 -10.95 -21.70 -3.29
CA LYS A 266 -11.80 -22.89 -3.46
C LYS A 266 -10.98 -24.19 -3.57
N GLU A 267 -9.82 -24.12 -4.16
CA GLU A 267 -8.91 -25.24 -4.37
C GLU A 267 -8.45 -25.88 -3.05
N TYR A 268 -8.27 -25.06 -2.00
CA TYR A 268 -7.74 -25.52 -0.71
C TYR A 268 -8.83 -25.78 0.34
N LYS A 269 -10.07 -25.49 0.01
CA LYS A 269 -11.19 -25.57 0.95
C LYS A 269 -11.32 -26.95 1.60
N GLN A 270 -11.20 -28.02 0.80
CA GLN A 270 -11.29 -29.40 1.30
C GLN A 270 -10.21 -29.71 2.34
N VAL A 271 -9.00 -29.25 2.11
CA VAL A 271 -7.88 -29.44 3.02
C VAL A 271 -8.11 -28.71 4.33
N ILE A 272 -8.55 -27.47 4.27
CA ILE A 272 -8.83 -26.65 5.45
C ILE A 272 -10.00 -27.22 6.25
N GLU A 273 -11.08 -27.62 5.56
CA GLU A 273 -12.20 -28.32 6.18
C GLU A 273 -11.73 -29.57 6.94
N MET A 274 -10.84 -30.34 6.35
CA MET A 274 -10.32 -31.54 7.00
C MET A 274 -9.44 -31.25 8.20
N LEU A 275 -8.64 -30.17 8.16
CA LEU A 275 -7.75 -29.82 9.27
C LEU A 275 -8.50 -29.19 10.45
N LEU A 276 -9.63 -28.52 10.20
CA LEU A 276 -10.31 -27.68 11.18
C LEU A 276 -11.78 -28.06 11.42
N HIS A 277 -12.29 -29.16 10.81
CA HIS A 277 -13.69 -29.55 10.91
C HIS A 277 -14.18 -29.73 12.34
N ASN A 278 -13.33 -30.20 13.25
CA ASN A 278 -13.63 -30.45 14.66
C ASN A 278 -12.98 -29.43 15.61
N VAL A 279 -12.61 -28.24 15.09
CA VAL A 279 -12.08 -27.16 15.92
C VAL A 279 -13.15 -26.13 16.20
N VAL A 280 -13.35 -25.84 17.47
CA VAL A 280 -14.35 -24.87 17.97
C VAL A 280 -13.64 -23.73 18.67
N LEU A 281 -14.04 -22.50 18.33
CA LEU A 281 -13.56 -21.29 18.97
C LEU A 281 -14.50 -20.86 20.10
N VAL A 282 -13.91 -20.49 21.22
CA VAL A 282 -14.62 -20.02 22.41
C VAL A 282 -14.01 -18.74 22.96
N THR A 283 -14.72 -18.06 23.85
CA THR A 283 -14.29 -16.77 24.42
C THR A 283 -13.13 -16.91 25.40
N ASP A 284 -13.14 -17.96 26.23
CA ASP A 284 -12.24 -18.13 27.36
C ASP A 284 -12.03 -19.61 27.74
N LEU A 285 -11.00 -19.85 28.54
CA LEU A 285 -10.60 -21.18 28.96
C LEU A 285 -11.69 -21.90 29.80
N SER A 286 -12.46 -21.16 30.60
CA SER A 286 -13.55 -21.75 31.38
C SER A 286 -14.62 -22.35 30.48
N THR A 287 -15.00 -21.62 29.45
CA THR A 287 -15.91 -22.10 28.40
C THR A 287 -15.28 -23.29 27.65
N ALA A 288 -13.98 -23.25 27.35
CA ALA A 288 -13.28 -24.34 26.69
C ALA A 288 -13.39 -25.65 27.50
N ILE A 289 -13.16 -25.59 28.81
CA ILE A 289 -13.27 -26.74 29.71
C ILE A 289 -14.71 -27.28 29.72
N GLN A 290 -15.71 -26.39 29.83
CA GLN A 290 -17.14 -26.79 29.82
C GLN A 290 -17.53 -27.50 28.53
N VAL A 291 -17.11 -26.97 27.38
CA VAL A 291 -17.37 -27.58 26.06
C VAL A 291 -16.69 -28.93 25.95
N PHE A 292 -15.43 -29.05 26.39
CA PHE A 292 -14.65 -30.27 26.30
C PHE A 292 -15.17 -31.36 27.24
N GLN A 293 -15.73 -31.00 28.40
CA GLN A 293 -16.33 -31.94 29.34
C GLN A 293 -17.67 -32.54 28.87
N ASN A 294 -18.26 -32.01 27.81
CA ASN A 294 -19.44 -32.59 27.23
C ASN A 294 -19.12 -33.95 26.56
N PRO A 295 -19.73 -35.08 26.97
CA PRO A 295 -19.43 -36.39 26.40
C PRO A 295 -19.74 -36.54 24.90
N GLU A 296 -20.58 -35.66 24.38
CA GLU A 296 -20.92 -35.65 22.93
C GLU A 296 -19.90 -34.81 22.12
N PHE A 297 -19.02 -34.11 22.78
CA PHE A 297 -17.99 -33.30 22.12
C PHE A 297 -16.77 -34.15 21.80
N ASN A 298 -16.43 -34.23 20.52
CA ASN A 298 -15.21 -34.89 20.07
C ASN A 298 -14.46 -33.95 19.12
N GLY A 299 -13.63 -33.10 19.70
CA GLY A 299 -12.91 -32.10 18.91
C GLY A 299 -11.86 -31.36 19.74
N THR A 300 -11.33 -30.33 19.15
CA THR A 300 -10.39 -29.38 19.77
C THR A 300 -11.13 -28.08 20.06
N VAL A 301 -10.93 -27.54 21.26
CA VAL A 301 -11.46 -26.25 21.66
C VAL A 301 -10.33 -25.25 21.79
N VAL A 302 -10.48 -24.10 21.19
CA VAL A 302 -9.47 -23.03 21.23
C VAL A 302 -10.09 -21.72 21.65
N THR A 303 -9.48 -21.04 22.58
CA THR A 303 -9.92 -19.70 22.99
C THR A 303 -9.42 -18.66 22.01
N ARG A 304 -10.08 -17.51 21.98
CA ARG A 304 -9.66 -16.37 21.18
C ARG A 304 -8.19 -15.96 21.43
N ASN A 305 -7.72 -16.13 22.66
CA ASN A 305 -6.36 -15.76 23.07
C ASN A 305 -5.30 -16.85 22.78
N GLY A 306 -5.72 -17.99 22.24
CA GLY A 306 -4.80 -19.07 21.86
C GLY A 306 -4.54 -20.13 22.98
N GLU A 307 -5.38 -20.21 24.02
CA GLU A 307 -5.37 -21.40 24.84
C GLU A 307 -6.16 -22.52 24.13
N MET A 308 -5.72 -23.74 24.25
CA MET A 308 -6.29 -24.88 23.53
C MET A 308 -6.45 -26.10 24.43
N ILE A 309 -7.55 -26.82 24.23
CA ILE A 309 -7.73 -28.20 24.71
C ILE A 309 -7.84 -29.07 23.47
N ASP A 310 -6.85 -29.94 23.27
CA ASP A 310 -6.87 -30.83 22.13
C ASP A 310 -7.89 -31.97 22.28
N SER A 311 -8.13 -32.70 21.20
CA SER A 311 -9.08 -33.83 21.20
C SER A 311 -8.72 -34.97 22.17
N LYS A 312 -7.51 -34.96 22.73
CA LYS A 312 -7.06 -35.94 23.74
C LYS A 312 -7.14 -35.40 25.16
N GLY A 313 -7.56 -34.14 25.35
CA GLY A 313 -7.71 -33.50 26.64
C GLY A 313 -6.43 -32.82 27.15
N MET A 314 -5.38 -32.68 26.34
CA MET A 314 -4.21 -31.92 26.71
C MET A 314 -4.53 -30.43 26.63
N VAL A 315 -4.14 -29.69 27.67
CA VAL A 315 -4.36 -28.26 27.77
C VAL A 315 -3.06 -27.53 27.41
N PHE A 316 -3.15 -26.65 26.44
CA PHE A 316 -2.07 -25.77 26.01
C PHE A 316 -2.47 -24.33 26.29
N GLY A 317 -1.55 -23.54 26.80
CA GLY A 317 -1.78 -22.12 27.10
C GLY A 317 -0.54 -21.49 27.71
N GLY A 318 -0.58 -20.18 27.87
CA GLY A 318 0.51 -19.36 28.42
C GLY A 318 0.62 -18.04 27.67
N SER A 319 1.47 -17.15 28.16
CA SER A 319 1.77 -15.89 27.46
C SER A 319 2.77 -16.16 26.34
N VAL A 320 2.43 -15.72 25.16
CA VAL A 320 3.39 -15.66 24.04
C VAL A 320 4.18 -14.38 24.19
N ASP A 321 5.51 -14.44 24.28
CA ASP A 321 6.37 -13.25 24.27
C ASP A 321 6.21 -12.55 22.93
N GLU A 322 5.60 -11.36 22.95
CA GLU A 322 5.34 -10.53 21.75
C GLU A 322 6.61 -10.23 20.93
N LYS A 323 7.79 -10.41 21.53
CA LYS A 323 9.07 -10.12 20.87
C LYS A 323 9.62 -11.27 20.00
N ASN A 324 9.11 -12.51 20.14
CA ASN A 324 9.68 -13.67 19.48
C ASN A 324 8.71 -14.45 18.58
N THR A 325 7.45 -14.04 18.48
CA THR A 325 6.47 -14.81 17.74
C THR A 325 5.54 -13.88 16.94
N SER A 326 6.07 -13.20 15.95
CA SER A 326 5.22 -12.86 14.82
C SER A 326 4.73 -14.19 14.25
N SER A 327 3.44 -14.51 14.42
CA SER A 327 2.89 -15.75 13.87
C SER A 327 3.08 -15.72 12.35
N LEU A 328 3.25 -16.87 11.72
CA LEU A 328 3.37 -16.94 10.25
C LEU A 328 2.18 -16.26 9.57
N LEU A 329 1.01 -16.25 10.23
CA LEU A 329 -0.18 -15.56 9.74
C LEU A 329 -0.06 -14.03 9.86
N SER A 330 0.53 -13.51 10.95
CA SER A 330 0.73 -12.06 11.10
C SER A 330 1.79 -11.52 10.13
N GLN A 331 2.86 -12.27 9.93
CA GLN A 331 3.89 -11.92 8.94
C GLN A 331 3.30 -11.82 7.53
N ASN A 332 2.41 -12.75 7.18
CA ASN A 332 1.76 -12.75 5.88
C ASN A 332 0.75 -11.61 5.69
N ARG A 333 0.13 -11.14 6.75
CA ARG A 333 -0.79 -9.99 6.70
C ARG A 333 -0.05 -8.67 6.52
N GLU A 334 1.13 -8.52 7.14
CA GLU A 334 1.94 -7.30 7.06
C GLU A 334 2.62 -7.12 5.69
N MET A 335 2.67 -8.15 4.87
CA MET A 335 3.18 -8.15 3.50
C MET A 335 2.08 -7.94 2.46
#